data_1b39dc4424c2e826c50c8ee140df7414
#
_entry.id   1b39dc4424c2e826c50c8ee140df7414
#
_cell.length_a   1.000
_cell.length_b   1.000
_cell.length_c   1.000
_cell.angle_alpha   90.00
_cell.angle_beta   90.00
_cell.angle_gamma   90.00
#
_symmetry.space_group_name_H-M   'P 1'
#
loop_
_entity.id
_entity.type
_entity.pdbx_description
1 polymer ?
#
loop_
_entity_poly.entity_id
_entity_poly.type
_entity_poly.pdbx_seq_one_letter_code
_entity_poly.pdbx_strand_id
1 'polypeptide(L)'
;MRTKRVVVEKWNPQWKYEYEKIVASLGKDIIYNSIKIEHVGSTSVEGLSAKPVIDLDIVIEKDKFEIIKELLNKKGYEYDGDLGIEGREAFSYSGKEELMTHHLYVCPQDSKELFKHITFRNFLENNPALAAEYSKVKEQAAVLYPDDIDKYMEFKSEIIEKIYKKCRLLK
;
A
#
# COMPACT_ATOMS: atom_id res chain seq x y z
N MET A 1 -11.09 -2.17 1.37
CA MET A 1 -12.02 -2.05 2.51
C MET A 1 -11.82 -0.71 3.21
N ARG A 2 -12.82 0.16 3.18
CA ARG A 2 -12.77 1.42 3.94
C ARG A 2 -13.01 1.12 5.42
N THR A 3 -12.05 1.43 6.26
CA THR A 3 -12.23 1.32 7.71
C THR A 3 -13.17 2.43 8.19
N LYS A 4 -14.15 2.09 9.02
CA LYS A 4 -15.11 3.06 9.58
C LYS A 4 -14.46 4.04 10.55
N ARG A 5 -13.34 3.69 11.14
CA ARG A 5 -12.59 4.50 12.08
C ARG A 5 -11.16 4.69 11.62
N VAL A 6 -10.69 5.93 11.69
CA VAL A 6 -9.31 6.28 11.34
C VAL A 6 -8.43 6.05 12.58
N VAL A 7 -7.49 5.10 12.46
CA VAL A 7 -6.49 4.82 13.50
C VAL A 7 -5.12 5.02 12.88
N VAL A 8 -4.32 5.91 13.48
CA VAL A 8 -2.93 6.14 13.06
C VAL A 8 -2.03 5.74 14.22
N GLU A 9 -1.10 4.85 13.96
CA GLU A 9 -0.14 4.34 14.93
C GLU A 9 1.27 4.81 14.59
N LYS A 10 2.13 4.95 15.60
CA LYS A 10 3.56 5.14 15.41
C LYS A 10 4.13 3.96 14.63
N TRP A 11 5.18 4.21 13.83
CA TRP A 11 5.84 3.13 13.10
C TRP A 11 6.16 1.95 14.01
N ASN A 12 5.83 0.76 13.52
CA ASN A 12 6.01 -0.49 14.26
C ASN A 12 6.95 -1.41 13.48
N PRO A 13 8.10 -1.83 14.05
CA PRO A 13 9.02 -2.73 13.37
C PRO A 13 8.40 -4.08 13.01
N GLN A 14 7.31 -4.49 13.67
CA GLN A 14 6.59 -5.71 13.36
C GLN A 14 5.91 -5.66 11.98
N TRP A 15 5.65 -4.49 11.43
CA TRP A 15 5.02 -4.34 10.12
C TRP A 15 5.84 -5.01 9.01
N LYS A 16 7.16 -4.97 9.11
CA LYS A 16 8.03 -5.68 8.19
C LYS A 16 7.80 -7.21 8.24
N TYR A 17 7.69 -7.76 9.43
CA TYR A 17 7.43 -9.19 9.63
C TYR A 17 6.02 -9.58 9.17
N GLU A 18 5.05 -8.72 9.42
CA GLU A 18 3.68 -8.95 8.93
C GLU A 18 3.62 -8.96 7.40
N TYR A 19 4.36 -8.05 6.75
CA TYR A 19 4.51 -8.08 5.30
C TYR A 19 5.13 -9.40 4.82
N GLU A 20 6.23 -9.81 5.40
CA GLU A 20 6.91 -11.07 5.04
C GLU A 20 5.99 -12.29 5.22
N LYS A 21 5.17 -12.27 6.25
CA LYS A 21 4.19 -13.31 6.54
C LYS A 21 3.08 -13.37 5.46
N ILE A 22 2.61 -12.21 5.01
CA ILE A 22 1.66 -12.12 3.90
C ILE A 22 2.28 -12.72 2.62
N VAL A 23 3.50 -12.31 2.28
CA VAL A 23 4.22 -12.82 1.11
C VAL A 23 4.38 -14.35 1.18
N ALA A 24 4.80 -14.87 2.34
CA ALA A 24 4.93 -16.32 2.53
C ALA A 24 3.61 -17.06 2.31
N SER A 25 2.49 -16.47 2.71
CA SER A 25 1.16 -17.07 2.54
C SER A 25 0.73 -17.19 1.08
N LEU A 26 1.30 -16.36 0.19
CA LEU A 26 0.98 -16.39 -1.24
C LEU A 26 1.52 -17.66 -1.93
N GLY A 27 2.64 -18.18 -1.43
CA GLY A 27 3.20 -19.44 -1.90
C GLY A 27 4.13 -19.30 -3.12
N LYS A 28 4.77 -20.41 -3.45
CA LYS A 28 5.83 -20.48 -4.46
C LYS A 28 5.36 -20.14 -5.87
N ASP A 29 4.16 -20.54 -6.24
CA ASP A 29 3.67 -20.37 -7.61
C ASP A 29 3.44 -18.89 -7.95
N ILE A 30 2.89 -18.12 -7.01
CA ILE A 30 2.71 -16.68 -7.19
C ILE A 30 4.08 -16.00 -7.28
N ILE A 31 5.00 -16.34 -6.38
CA ILE A 31 6.36 -15.78 -6.39
C ILE A 31 7.08 -16.10 -7.70
N TYR A 32 6.99 -17.34 -8.16
CA TYR A 32 7.63 -17.77 -9.41
C TYR A 32 7.11 -17.04 -10.64
N ASN A 33 5.79 -16.77 -10.69
CA ASN A 33 5.15 -16.10 -11.82
C ASN A 33 5.17 -14.56 -11.72
N SER A 34 5.76 -14.01 -10.68
CA SER A 34 5.94 -12.57 -10.49
C SER A 34 7.39 -12.17 -10.75
N ILE A 35 7.60 -10.90 -11.09
CA ILE A 35 8.96 -10.32 -11.17
C ILE A 35 9.47 -10.09 -9.75
N LYS A 36 8.64 -9.47 -8.91
CA LYS A 36 8.94 -9.20 -7.50
C LYS A 36 7.65 -8.81 -6.79
N ILE A 37 7.70 -8.79 -5.47
CA ILE A 37 6.63 -8.25 -4.63
C ILE A 37 7.22 -7.09 -3.83
N GLU A 38 6.55 -5.94 -3.88
CA GLU A 38 7.00 -4.71 -3.24
C GLU A 38 6.11 -4.36 -2.04
N HIS A 39 6.74 -4.08 -0.91
CA HIS A 39 6.07 -3.45 0.23
C HIS A 39 6.01 -1.94 -0.07
N VAL A 40 4.82 -1.40 -0.23
CA VAL A 40 4.61 0.01 -0.55
C VAL A 40 3.70 0.65 0.51
N GLY A 41 3.35 1.92 0.32
CA GLY A 41 2.52 2.65 1.27
C GLY A 41 3.27 3.03 2.54
N SER A 42 2.55 3.64 3.47
CA SER A 42 3.16 4.26 4.65
C SER A 42 3.82 3.27 5.60
N THR A 43 3.28 2.06 5.74
CA THR A 43 3.87 1.05 6.64
C THR A 43 5.23 0.54 6.15
N SER A 44 5.57 0.78 4.88
CA SER A 44 6.86 0.39 4.29
C SER A 44 8.01 1.34 4.63
N VAL A 45 7.70 2.54 5.13
CA VAL A 45 8.69 3.59 5.43
C VAL A 45 9.04 3.57 6.91
N GLU A 46 10.28 3.25 7.24
CA GLU A 46 10.75 3.23 8.61
C GLU A 46 10.57 4.59 9.27
N GLY A 47 9.97 4.60 10.46
CA GLY A 47 9.72 5.81 11.23
C GLY A 47 8.45 6.56 10.89
N LEU A 48 7.73 6.16 9.84
CA LEU A 48 6.50 6.84 9.42
C LEU A 48 5.27 6.31 10.16
N SER A 49 4.53 7.21 10.81
CA SER A 49 3.22 6.88 11.40
C SER A 49 2.22 6.54 10.31
N ALA A 50 1.38 5.54 10.54
CA ALA A 50 0.46 5.04 9.53
C ALA A 50 -0.76 4.34 10.15
N LYS A 51 -1.81 4.21 9.34
CA LYS A 51 -2.85 3.23 9.62
C LYS A 51 -2.23 1.84 9.52
N PRO A 52 -2.59 0.91 10.44
CA PRO A 52 -1.97 -0.43 10.47
C PRO A 52 -2.52 -1.33 9.36
N VAL A 53 -2.21 -0.98 8.12
CA VAL A 53 -2.59 -1.72 6.91
C VAL A 53 -1.35 -1.87 6.05
N ILE A 54 -1.03 -3.10 5.68
CA ILE A 54 0.09 -3.39 4.79
C ILE A 54 -0.36 -3.22 3.34
N ASP A 55 0.37 -2.45 2.56
CA ASP A 55 0.14 -2.32 1.12
C ASP A 55 1.22 -3.08 0.36
N LEU A 56 0.82 -3.96 -0.54
CA LEU A 56 1.77 -4.72 -1.36
C LEU A 56 1.36 -4.73 -2.83
N ASP A 57 2.36 -4.58 -3.69
CA ASP A 57 2.21 -4.68 -5.13
C ASP A 57 2.93 -5.92 -5.63
N ILE A 58 2.20 -6.82 -6.27
CA ILE A 58 2.78 -7.95 -7.00
C ILE A 58 3.12 -7.45 -8.41
N VAL A 59 4.41 -7.36 -8.71
CA VAL A 59 4.90 -6.85 -9.99
C VAL A 59 5.03 -7.99 -10.98
N ILE A 60 4.40 -7.84 -12.15
CA ILE A 60 4.34 -8.89 -13.16
C ILE A 60 4.69 -8.39 -14.56
N GLU A 61 5.03 -9.31 -15.45
CA GLU A 61 4.93 -9.09 -16.88
C GLU A 61 3.45 -9.19 -17.27
N LYS A 62 3.00 -8.37 -18.23
CA LYS A 62 1.58 -8.27 -18.60
C LYS A 62 0.93 -9.62 -18.95
N ASP A 63 1.67 -10.50 -19.62
CA ASP A 63 1.18 -11.81 -20.04
C ASP A 63 0.99 -12.80 -18.88
N LYS A 64 1.46 -12.44 -17.67
CA LYS A 64 1.29 -13.26 -16.47
C LYS A 64 0.03 -12.94 -15.66
N PHE A 65 -0.74 -11.94 -16.06
CA PHE A 65 -1.88 -11.47 -15.26
C PHE A 65 -2.92 -12.58 -15.01
N GLU A 66 -3.32 -13.30 -16.06
CA GLU A 66 -4.34 -14.35 -15.93
C GLU A 66 -3.88 -15.50 -15.01
N ILE A 67 -2.60 -15.87 -15.09
CA ILE A 67 -2.02 -16.90 -14.22
C ILE A 67 -2.05 -16.44 -12.78
N ILE A 68 -1.59 -15.22 -12.50
CA ILE A 68 -1.55 -14.66 -11.15
C ILE A 68 -2.96 -14.50 -10.58
N LYS A 69 -3.91 -14.03 -11.38
CA LYS A 69 -5.31 -13.91 -10.99
C LYS A 69 -5.89 -15.24 -10.54
N GLU A 70 -5.65 -16.30 -11.31
CA GLU A 70 -6.12 -17.65 -10.98
C GLU A 70 -5.48 -18.17 -9.71
N LEU A 71 -4.16 -17.99 -9.54
CA LEU A 71 -3.44 -18.40 -8.34
C LEU A 71 -3.90 -17.64 -7.10
N LEU A 72 -4.14 -16.34 -7.22
CA LEU A 72 -4.68 -15.53 -6.12
C LEU A 72 -6.08 -15.98 -5.74
N ASN A 73 -6.91 -16.30 -6.72
CA ASN A 73 -8.26 -16.82 -6.46
C ASN A 73 -8.21 -18.10 -5.63
N LYS A 74 -7.28 -19.01 -5.94
CA LYS A 74 -7.06 -20.23 -5.17
C LYS A 74 -6.62 -19.97 -3.72
N LYS A 75 -6.01 -18.81 -3.48
CA LYS A 75 -5.58 -18.37 -2.14
C LYS A 75 -6.66 -17.56 -1.41
N GLY A 76 -7.84 -17.42 -1.98
CA GLY A 76 -8.95 -16.72 -1.36
C GLY A 76 -9.03 -15.23 -1.66
N TYR A 77 -8.30 -14.76 -2.66
CA TYR A 77 -8.40 -13.37 -3.13
C TYR A 77 -9.34 -13.28 -4.33
N GLU A 78 -10.20 -12.27 -4.33
CA GLU A 78 -11.16 -12.02 -5.41
C GLU A 78 -10.74 -10.77 -6.19
N TYR A 79 -10.80 -10.87 -7.52
CA TYR A 79 -10.44 -9.76 -8.40
C TYR A 79 -11.53 -8.70 -8.43
N ASP A 80 -11.20 -7.46 -8.14
CA ASP A 80 -12.11 -6.32 -8.07
C ASP A 80 -11.97 -5.34 -9.24
N GLY A 81 -11.12 -5.64 -10.22
CA GLY A 81 -10.80 -4.70 -11.28
C GLY A 81 -9.76 -3.66 -10.85
N ASP A 82 -9.59 -2.64 -11.65
CA ASP A 82 -8.61 -1.58 -11.38
C ASP A 82 -9.13 -0.49 -10.44
N LEU A 83 -10.41 -0.51 -10.14
CA LEU A 83 -11.10 0.48 -9.30
C LEU A 83 -10.87 1.93 -9.78
N GLY A 84 -10.74 2.10 -11.11
CA GLY A 84 -10.52 3.40 -11.74
C GLY A 84 -9.07 3.85 -11.79
N ILE A 85 -8.12 3.01 -11.38
CA ILE A 85 -6.68 3.32 -11.42
C ILE A 85 -5.99 2.36 -12.38
N GLU A 86 -5.75 2.82 -13.60
CA GLU A 86 -5.09 2.04 -14.63
C GLU A 86 -3.73 1.51 -14.18
N GLY A 87 -3.48 0.24 -14.46
CA GLY A 87 -2.21 -0.41 -14.14
C GLY A 87 -2.09 -0.85 -12.68
N ARG A 88 -3.18 -0.82 -11.91
CA ARG A 88 -3.23 -1.30 -10.53
C ARG A 88 -4.48 -2.17 -10.35
N GLU A 89 -4.31 -3.47 -10.52
CA GLU A 89 -5.40 -4.41 -10.39
C GLU A 89 -5.60 -4.81 -8.93
N ALA A 90 -6.78 -4.56 -8.39
CA ALA A 90 -7.09 -4.74 -6.97
C ALA A 90 -7.70 -6.11 -6.67
N PHE A 91 -7.34 -6.65 -5.51
CA PHE A 91 -7.87 -7.92 -5.02
C PHE A 91 -8.32 -7.75 -3.57
N SER A 92 -9.50 -8.28 -3.27
CA SER A 92 -10.06 -8.30 -1.92
C SER A 92 -10.07 -9.73 -1.37
N TYR A 93 -10.33 -9.84 -0.07
CA TYR A 93 -10.42 -11.13 0.61
C TYR A 93 -11.35 -11.01 1.81
N SER A 94 -11.80 -12.17 2.31
CA SER A 94 -12.51 -12.27 3.58
C SER A 94 -11.82 -13.34 4.44
N GLY A 95 -11.97 -13.24 5.74
CA GLY A 95 -11.24 -14.10 6.67
C GLY A 95 -9.78 -13.69 6.79
N LYS A 96 -8.87 -14.64 6.87
CA LYS A 96 -7.42 -14.42 7.00
C LYS A 96 -7.04 -13.67 8.29
N GLU A 97 -7.72 -14.01 9.40
CA GLU A 97 -7.45 -13.37 10.71
C GLU A 97 -6.02 -13.59 11.21
N GLU A 98 -5.33 -14.61 10.68
CA GLU A 98 -3.93 -14.90 10.98
C GLU A 98 -2.97 -13.89 10.35
N LEU A 99 -3.44 -13.08 9.37
CA LEU A 99 -2.65 -12.06 8.68
C LEU A 99 -3.12 -10.67 9.09
N MET A 100 -2.19 -9.72 9.13
CA MET A 100 -2.52 -8.32 9.31
C MET A 100 -3.36 -7.82 8.12
N THR A 101 -4.29 -6.90 8.37
CA THR A 101 -5.08 -6.27 7.30
C THR A 101 -4.15 -5.72 6.23
N HIS A 102 -4.46 -6.00 4.97
CA HIS A 102 -3.61 -5.61 3.86
C HIS A 102 -4.40 -5.31 2.59
N HIS A 103 -3.81 -4.45 1.76
CA HIS A 103 -4.27 -4.18 0.39
C HIS A 103 -3.30 -4.87 -0.56
N LEU A 104 -3.83 -5.70 -1.45
CA LEU A 104 -3.04 -6.42 -2.42
C LEU A 104 -3.41 -5.97 -3.83
N TYR A 105 -2.40 -5.53 -4.57
CA TYR A 105 -2.53 -5.11 -5.96
C TYR A 105 -1.60 -5.91 -6.84
N VAL A 106 -1.98 -6.07 -8.10
CA VAL A 106 -1.14 -6.63 -9.15
C VAL A 106 -0.89 -5.54 -10.18
N CYS A 107 0.38 -5.27 -10.45
CA CYS A 107 0.79 -4.19 -11.33
C CYS A 107 1.77 -4.71 -12.39
N PRO A 108 1.55 -4.42 -13.68
CA PRO A 108 2.58 -4.64 -14.69
C PRO A 108 3.82 -3.83 -14.35
N GLN A 109 5.01 -4.33 -14.72
CA GLN A 109 6.27 -3.66 -14.41
C GLN A 109 6.41 -2.24 -14.98
N ASP A 110 5.66 -1.92 -16.03
CA ASP A 110 5.63 -0.59 -16.67
C ASP A 110 4.49 0.30 -16.16
N SER A 111 3.79 -0.12 -15.12
CA SER A 111 2.67 0.62 -14.53
C SER A 111 3.13 1.96 -13.96
N LYS A 112 2.44 3.04 -14.34
CA LYS A 112 2.67 4.37 -13.79
C LYS A 112 2.35 4.44 -12.30
N GLU A 113 1.32 3.73 -11.87
CA GLU A 113 0.92 3.69 -10.46
C GLU A 113 1.96 2.95 -9.61
N LEU A 114 2.51 1.85 -10.12
CA LEU A 114 3.62 1.15 -9.46
C LEU A 114 4.83 2.07 -9.29
N PHE A 115 5.22 2.78 -10.34
CA PHE A 115 6.31 3.76 -10.31
C PHE A 115 6.06 4.82 -9.24
N LYS A 116 4.84 5.32 -9.16
CA LYS A 116 4.42 6.30 -8.16
C LYS A 116 4.55 5.76 -6.74
N HIS A 117 4.08 4.54 -6.49
CA HIS A 117 4.20 3.88 -5.17
C HIS A 117 5.65 3.74 -4.73
N ILE A 118 6.50 3.25 -5.62
CA ILE A 118 7.92 3.01 -5.32
C ILE A 118 8.66 4.34 -5.13
N THR A 119 8.43 5.32 -5.99
CA THR A 119 9.06 6.64 -5.92
C THR A 119 8.69 7.35 -4.62
N PHE A 120 7.42 7.34 -4.23
CA PHE A 120 6.92 7.94 -3.00
C PHE A 120 7.58 7.31 -1.77
N ARG A 121 7.60 5.98 -1.71
CA ARG A 121 8.25 5.22 -0.64
C ARG A 121 9.72 5.58 -0.52
N ASN A 122 10.47 5.45 -1.60
CA ASN A 122 11.91 5.68 -1.60
C ASN A 122 12.26 7.13 -1.25
N PHE A 123 11.46 8.07 -1.72
CA PHE A 123 11.66 9.48 -1.41
C PHE A 123 11.52 9.76 0.09
N LEU A 124 10.48 9.22 0.72
CA LEU A 124 10.26 9.39 2.17
C LEU A 124 11.33 8.68 3.00
N GLU A 125 11.78 7.51 2.57
CA GLU A 125 12.90 6.82 3.23
C GLU A 125 14.19 7.65 3.24
N ASN A 126 14.42 8.42 2.19
CA ASN A 126 15.60 9.27 2.04
C ASN A 126 15.41 10.70 2.56
N ASN A 127 14.22 11.02 3.08
CA ASN A 127 13.89 12.34 3.60
C ASN A 127 13.19 12.25 4.96
N PRO A 128 13.93 11.87 6.03
CA PRO A 128 13.34 11.65 7.37
C PRO A 128 12.60 12.86 7.93
N ALA A 129 13.06 14.08 7.66
CA ALA A 129 12.40 15.30 8.12
C ALA A 129 11.02 15.46 7.53
N LEU A 130 10.86 15.17 6.24
CA LEU A 130 9.57 15.23 5.54
C LEU A 130 8.66 14.08 5.98
N ALA A 131 9.23 12.90 6.20
CA ALA A 131 8.49 11.77 6.77
C ALA A 131 7.93 12.11 8.16
N ALA A 132 8.73 12.78 9.01
CA ALA A 132 8.29 13.24 10.33
C ALA A 132 7.16 14.27 10.23
N GLU A 133 7.25 15.21 9.30
CA GLU A 133 6.19 16.20 9.02
C GLU A 133 4.89 15.50 8.60
N TYR A 134 5.00 14.54 7.70
CA TYR A 134 3.85 13.74 7.22
C TYR A 134 3.23 12.93 8.37
N SER A 135 4.05 12.33 9.24
CA SER A 135 3.58 11.62 10.43
C SER A 135 2.73 12.51 11.34
N LYS A 136 3.21 13.74 11.61
CA LYS A 136 2.47 14.72 12.44
C LYS A 136 1.13 15.07 11.82
N VAL A 137 1.08 15.32 10.53
CA VAL A 137 -0.16 15.64 9.82
C VAL A 137 -1.16 14.49 9.93
N LYS A 138 -0.72 13.26 9.73
CA LYS A 138 -1.59 12.08 9.88
C LYS A 138 -2.12 11.91 11.30
N GLU A 139 -1.25 12.08 12.29
CA GLU A 139 -1.63 11.96 13.69
C GLU A 139 -2.68 13.02 14.07
N GLN A 140 -2.47 14.26 13.64
CA GLN A 140 -3.42 15.35 13.84
C GLN A 140 -4.76 15.08 13.15
N ALA A 141 -4.70 14.63 11.90
CA ALA A 141 -5.91 14.30 11.13
C ALA A 141 -6.72 13.20 11.80
N ALA A 142 -6.07 12.19 12.36
CA ALA A 142 -6.73 11.10 13.08
C ALA A 142 -7.40 11.57 14.38
N VAL A 143 -6.79 12.53 15.08
CA VAL A 143 -7.38 13.16 16.29
C VAL A 143 -8.60 14.01 15.93
N LEU A 144 -8.49 14.81 14.86
CA LEU A 144 -9.55 15.73 14.45
C LEU A 144 -10.74 15.00 13.79
N TYR A 145 -10.47 13.97 13.02
CA TYR A 145 -11.48 13.28 12.20
C TYR A 145 -11.42 11.75 12.38
N PRO A 146 -11.59 11.25 13.61
CA PRO A 146 -11.45 9.80 13.87
C PRO A 146 -12.54 8.95 13.20
N ASP A 147 -13.69 9.55 12.93
CA ASP A 147 -14.83 8.83 12.34
C ASP A 147 -15.23 9.36 10.95
N ASP A 148 -14.42 10.25 10.36
CA ASP A 148 -14.69 10.86 9.06
C ASP A 148 -13.47 10.70 8.15
N ILE A 149 -13.46 9.59 7.38
CA ILE A 149 -12.36 9.26 6.48
C ILE A 149 -12.16 10.31 5.37
N ASP A 150 -13.24 10.94 4.91
CA ASP A 150 -13.15 11.91 3.83
C ASP A 150 -12.46 13.20 4.31
N LYS A 151 -12.81 13.68 5.50
CA LYS A 151 -12.12 14.83 6.11
C LYS A 151 -10.68 14.49 6.49
N TYR A 152 -10.41 13.27 6.95
CA TYR A 152 -9.07 12.79 7.21
C TYR A 152 -8.22 12.85 5.93
N MET A 153 -8.75 12.35 4.82
CA MET A 153 -8.05 12.37 3.53
C MET A 153 -7.82 13.80 3.02
N GLU A 154 -8.82 14.68 3.17
CA GLU A 154 -8.72 16.08 2.79
C GLU A 154 -7.66 16.83 3.61
N PHE A 155 -7.63 16.60 4.93
CA PHE A 155 -6.68 17.24 5.83
C PHE A 155 -5.22 16.94 5.44
N LYS A 156 -4.92 15.72 5.01
CA LYS A 156 -3.55 15.33 4.62
C LYS A 156 -3.23 15.56 3.14
N SER A 157 -4.19 16.05 2.33
CA SER A 157 -3.99 16.25 0.89
C SER A 157 -2.88 17.25 0.57
N GLU A 158 -2.75 18.32 1.34
CA GLU A 158 -1.74 19.35 1.14
C GLU A 158 -0.31 18.82 1.32
N ILE A 159 -0.07 18.05 2.38
CA ILE A 159 1.27 17.46 2.60
C ILE A 159 1.58 16.39 1.55
N ILE A 160 0.60 15.63 1.11
CA ILE A 160 0.77 14.64 0.05
C ILE A 160 1.15 15.33 -1.28
N GLU A 161 0.47 16.43 -1.64
CA GLU A 161 0.82 17.23 -2.81
C GLU A 161 2.24 17.76 -2.73
N LYS A 162 2.63 18.29 -1.57
CA LYS A 162 3.99 18.78 -1.32
C LYS A 162 5.02 17.67 -1.57
N ILE A 163 4.77 16.48 -1.06
CA ILE A 163 5.65 15.33 -1.25
C ILE A 163 5.72 14.95 -2.73
N TYR A 164 4.58 14.85 -3.41
CA TYR A 164 4.52 14.51 -4.83
C TYR A 164 5.30 15.51 -5.69
N LYS A 165 5.18 16.80 -5.42
CA LYS A 165 5.93 17.84 -6.12
C LYS A 165 7.44 17.70 -5.90
N LYS A 166 7.86 17.43 -4.67
CA LYS A 166 9.27 17.26 -4.31
C LYS A 166 9.89 16.02 -4.96
N CYS A 167 9.16 14.94 -5.07
CA CYS A 167 9.65 13.73 -5.74
C CYS A 167 9.29 13.67 -7.24
N ARG A 168 8.78 14.77 -7.80
CA ARG A 168 8.45 14.96 -9.23
C ARG A 168 7.36 14.04 -9.76
N LEU A 169 6.43 13.62 -8.91
CA LEU A 169 5.24 12.86 -9.30
C LEU A 169 4.10 13.78 -9.77
N LEU A 170 4.15 15.08 -9.43
CA LEU A 170 3.27 16.12 -9.94
C LEU A 170 4.11 17.22 -10.58
N LYS A 171 3.60 17.76 -11.68
CA LYS A 171 4.20 18.92 -12.36
C LYS A 171 3.81 20.22 -11.67
#